data_2f13f8d36d4ab5fef922f84345e89baf
#
_entry.id   2f13f8d36d4ab5fef922f84345e89baf
#
_cell.length_a   1.000
_cell.length_b   1.000
_cell.length_c   1.000
_cell.angle_alpha   90.00
_cell.angle_beta   90.00
_cell.angle_gamma   90.00
#
_symmetry.space_group_name_H-M   'P 1'
#
loop_
_entity.id
_entity.type
_entity.pdbx_description
1 polymer ?
#
loop_
_entity_poly.entity_id
_entity_poly.type
_entity_poly.pdbx_seq_one_letter_code
_entity_poly.pdbx_strand_id
1 'polypeptide(L)'
;MAESYERLAAVMPTDANECDLYALTSGSIIGVIHICNKTGAAHTFRVAVTDAGTGVAASAEDFLEYDTALSANVAFKLAIEGLKSTSTIRIKADAGSVISFVLMGLHIT
;
A
#
# COMPACT_ATOMS: atom_id res chain seq x y z
N MET A 1 16.92 2.92 -20.91
CA MET A 1 15.86 2.58 -19.95
C MET A 1 16.48 1.95 -18.72
N ALA A 2 16.13 2.46 -17.56
CA ALA A 2 16.62 1.90 -16.31
C ALA A 2 15.51 1.10 -15.63
N GLU A 3 15.87 -0.09 -15.15
CA GLU A 3 14.97 -0.96 -14.43
C GLU A 3 15.66 -1.47 -13.17
N SER A 4 14.98 -1.43 -12.04
CA SER A 4 15.49 -1.97 -10.80
C SER A 4 14.36 -2.56 -9.98
N TYR A 5 14.60 -3.73 -9.41
CA TYR A 5 13.67 -4.36 -8.49
C TYR A 5 14.17 -4.10 -7.07
N GLU A 6 13.38 -3.35 -6.30
CA GLU A 6 13.83 -2.89 -5.00
C GLU A 6 12.64 -2.57 -4.09
N ARG A 7 12.96 -2.28 -2.83
CA ARG A 7 11.96 -1.73 -1.91
C ARG A 7 11.72 -0.28 -2.28
N LEU A 8 10.49 0.04 -2.66
CA LEU A 8 10.11 1.38 -3.10
C LEU A 8 9.55 2.23 -1.97
N ALA A 9 8.89 1.62 -1.00
CA ALA A 9 8.31 2.33 0.14
C ALA A 9 8.08 1.39 1.30
N ALA A 10 8.10 1.95 2.50
CA ALA A 10 7.76 1.21 3.71
C ALA A 10 7.11 2.19 4.70
N VAL A 11 5.87 1.89 5.10
CA VAL A 11 5.10 2.74 6.00
C VAL A 11 4.37 1.87 7.01
N MET A 12 4.45 2.26 8.28
CA MET A 12 3.58 1.73 9.32
C MET A 12 2.73 2.91 9.79
N PRO A 13 1.43 2.96 9.44
CA PRO A 13 0.59 4.08 9.84
C PRO A 13 0.59 4.26 11.36
N THR A 14 0.69 5.50 11.82
CA THR A 14 0.76 5.82 13.24
C THR A 14 -0.60 6.09 13.85
N ASP A 15 -1.66 6.10 13.03
CA ASP A 15 -3.04 6.27 13.49
C ASP A 15 -3.97 5.47 12.58
N ALA A 16 -5.27 5.59 12.83
CA ALA A 16 -6.29 4.86 12.06
C ALA A 16 -6.77 5.60 10.83
N ASN A 17 -6.04 6.61 10.38
CA ASN A 17 -6.42 7.40 9.19
C ASN A 17 -5.75 6.86 7.94
N GLU A 18 -6.41 7.10 6.81
CA GLU A 18 -5.83 6.78 5.50
C GLU A 18 -4.63 7.67 5.22
N CYS A 19 -3.59 7.10 4.62
CA CYS A 19 -2.38 7.83 4.26
C CYS A 19 -1.77 7.29 2.98
N ASP A 20 -0.79 8.04 2.42
CA ASP A 20 -0.08 7.60 1.23
C ASP A 20 0.97 6.55 1.57
N LEU A 21 1.03 5.47 0.78
CA LEU A 21 2.17 4.56 0.80
C LEU A 21 3.20 5.00 -0.22
N TYR A 22 2.77 5.28 -1.45
CA TYR A 22 3.68 5.60 -2.54
C TYR A 22 2.95 6.36 -3.63
N ALA A 23 3.58 7.40 -4.15
CA ALA A 23 3.08 8.16 -5.29
C ALA A 23 4.07 8.04 -6.44
N LEU A 24 3.60 7.57 -7.60
CA LEU A 24 4.43 7.42 -8.78
C LEU A 24 4.39 8.71 -9.59
N THR A 25 5.57 9.26 -9.89
CA THR A 25 5.68 10.50 -10.63
C THR A 25 6.08 10.30 -12.09
N SER A 26 6.74 9.19 -12.42
CA SER A 26 7.13 8.90 -13.80
C SER A 26 7.29 7.41 -14.01
N GLY A 27 7.14 6.95 -15.24
CA GLY A 27 7.27 5.54 -15.58
C GLY A 27 6.09 4.70 -15.11
N SER A 28 6.36 3.43 -14.85
CA SER A 28 5.36 2.50 -14.34
C SER A 28 5.99 1.55 -13.32
N ILE A 29 5.14 0.92 -12.52
CA ILE A 29 5.60 -0.03 -11.50
C ILE A 29 4.77 -1.31 -11.57
N ILE A 30 5.46 -2.44 -11.44
CA ILE A 30 4.87 -3.73 -11.16
C ILE A 30 5.48 -4.21 -9.86
N GLY A 31 4.66 -4.59 -8.90
CA GLY A 31 5.21 -4.97 -7.60
C GLY A 31 4.27 -5.71 -6.71
N VAL A 32 4.69 -5.84 -5.46
CA VAL A 32 3.94 -6.52 -4.41
C VAL A 32 3.99 -5.68 -3.14
N ILE A 33 2.85 -5.50 -2.50
CA ILE A 33 2.80 -4.90 -1.18
C ILE A 33 2.81 -6.03 -0.16
N HIS A 34 3.80 -6.03 0.72
CA HIS A 34 3.87 -6.95 1.85
C HIS A 34 3.19 -6.26 3.04
N ILE A 35 2.13 -6.87 3.54
CA ILE A 35 1.31 -6.30 4.61
C ILE A 35 1.44 -7.23 5.80
N CYS A 36 1.94 -6.72 6.91
CA CYS A 36 2.27 -7.55 8.06
C CYS A 36 1.63 -7.01 9.34
N ASN A 37 0.87 -7.87 10.02
CA ASN A 37 0.35 -7.59 11.35
C ASN A 37 1.32 -8.19 12.38
N LYS A 38 2.06 -7.33 13.08
CA LYS A 38 3.06 -7.75 14.05
C LYS A 38 2.53 -7.81 15.48
N THR A 39 1.22 -7.69 15.66
CA THR A 39 0.61 -7.69 16.99
C THR A 39 0.02 -9.05 17.34
N GLY A 40 -0.31 -9.24 18.60
CA GLY A 40 -0.95 -10.46 19.08
C GLY A 40 -2.47 -10.47 18.91
N ALA A 41 -3.03 -9.53 18.16
CA ALA A 41 -4.48 -9.43 17.91
C ALA A 41 -4.74 -9.24 16.44
N ALA A 42 -5.94 -9.63 15.99
CA ALA A 42 -6.35 -9.41 14.60
C ALA A 42 -6.64 -7.92 14.37
N HIS A 43 -6.28 -7.43 13.17
CA HIS A 43 -6.56 -6.07 12.74
C HIS A 43 -7.05 -6.09 11.30
N THR A 44 -7.64 -4.98 10.84
CA THR A 44 -8.09 -4.86 9.47
C THR A 44 -7.29 -3.79 8.75
N PHE A 45 -7.26 -3.89 7.41
CA PHE A 45 -6.53 -2.92 6.59
C PHE A 45 -7.27 -2.63 5.30
N ARG A 46 -6.88 -1.52 4.67
CA ARG A 46 -7.36 -1.12 3.35
C ARG A 46 -6.17 -0.76 2.47
N VAL A 47 -6.29 -1.06 1.18
CA VAL A 47 -5.34 -0.63 0.15
C VAL A 47 -6.13 -0.12 -1.03
N ALA A 48 -5.79 1.06 -1.50
CA ALA A 48 -6.42 1.68 -2.67
C ALA A 48 -5.37 2.20 -3.62
N VAL A 49 -5.72 2.24 -4.91
CA VAL A 49 -4.91 2.90 -5.93
C VAL A 49 -5.78 3.98 -6.54
N THR A 50 -5.31 5.23 -6.50
CA THR A 50 -6.08 6.39 -6.94
C THR A 50 -5.25 7.25 -7.88
N ASP A 51 -5.92 7.95 -8.78
CA ASP A 51 -5.30 8.94 -9.66
C ASP A 51 -5.55 10.37 -9.17
N ALA A 52 -6.07 10.54 -7.96
CA ALA A 52 -6.47 11.85 -7.45
C ALA A 52 -5.32 12.67 -6.86
N GLY A 53 -4.11 12.08 -6.76
CA GLY A 53 -2.95 12.76 -6.21
C GLY A 53 -2.67 12.42 -4.76
N THR A 54 -1.54 12.92 -4.24
CA THR A 54 -1.13 12.65 -2.87
C THR A 54 -2.03 13.37 -1.88
N GLY A 55 -2.27 12.73 -0.74
CA GLY A 55 -3.04 13.33 0.33
C GLY A 55 -4.54 13.36 0.08
N VAL A 56 -5.02 12.86 -1.05
CA VAL A 56 -6.44 12.85 -1.41
C VAL A 56 -7.04 11.50 -1.05
N ALA A 57 -8.16 11.51 -0.34
CA ALA A 57 -8.83 10.29 0.08
C ALA A 57 -9.30 9.47 -1.13
N ALA A 58 -9.17 8.16 -1.04
CA ALA A 58 -9.61 7.24 -2.07
C ALA A 58 -11.13 7.21 -2.16
N SER A 59 -11.64 7.06 -3.38
CA SER A 59 -13.07 6.85 -3.62
C SER A 59 -13.41 5.35 -3.47
N ALA A 60 -14.69 5.03 -3.37
CA ALA A 60 -15.12 3.66 -3.13
C ALA A 60 -14.62 2.67 -4.18
N GLU A 61 -14.50 3.09 -5.44
CA GLU A 61 -14.06 2.22 -6.54
C GLU A 61 -12.54 2.03 -6.60
N ASP A 62 -11.77 2.76 -5.80
CA ASP A 62 -10.30 2.68 -5.83
C ASP A 62 -9.74 1.54 -5.00
N PHE A 63 -10.52 0.94 -4.10
CA PHE A 63 -10.00 -0.02 -3.14
C PHE A 63 -9.75 -1.39 -3.74
N LEU A 64 -8.54 -1.91 -3.52
CA LEU A 64 -8.17 -3.29 -3.84
C LEU A 64 -8.47 -4.21 -2.66
N GLU A 65 -8.28 -3.72 -1.44
CA GLU A 65 -8.61 -4.40 -0.19
C GLU A 65 -9.36 -3.42 0.71
N TYR A 66 -10.46 -3.87 1.30
CA TYR A 66 -11.28 -3.00 2.12
C TYR A 66 -11.70 -3.72 3.40
N ASP A 67 -11.19 -3.21 4.54
CA ASP A 67 -11.44 -3.80 5.87
C ASP A 67 -11.15 -5.31 5.89
N THR A 68 -10.08 -5.70 5.19
CA THR A 68 -9.64 -7.07 5.11
C THR A 68 -9.01 -7.49 6.44
N ALA A 69 -9.49 -8.59 7.00
CA ALA A 69 -8.99 -9.08 8.27
C ALA A 69 -7.60 -9.70 8.10
N LEU A 70 -6.69 -9.36 9.00
CA LEU A 70 -5.35 -9.91 9.05
C LEU A 70 -5.11 -10.43 10.47
N SER A 71 -4.98 -11.74 10.59
CA SER A 71 -4.81 -12.39 11.89
C SER A 71 -3.52 -11.97 12.57
N ALA A 72 -3.45 -12.20 13.89
CA ALA A 72 -2.27 -11.89 14.67
C ALA A 72 -1.03 -12.57 14.09
N ASN A 73 0.05 -11.80 13.97
CA ASN A 73 1.37 -12.29 13.53
C ASN A 73 1.35 -12.92 12.13
N VAL A 74 0.48 -12.46 11.24
CA VAL A 74 0.33 -12.98 9.88
C VAL A 74 0.68 -11.90 8.87
N ALA A 75 1.25 -12.31 7.75
CA ALA A 75 1.54 -11.44 6.61
C ALA A 75 0.64 -11.77 5.42
N PHE A 76 0.36 -10.77 4.62
CA PHE A 76 -0.44 -10.87 3.42
C PHE A 76 0.30 -10.18 2.28
N LYS A 77 0.27 -10.76 1.09
CA LYS A 77 0.91 -10.18 -0.10
C LYS A 77 -0.15 -9.79 -1.10
N LEU A 78 -0.11 -8.54 -1.55
CA LEU A 78 -1.03 -8.01 -2.55
C LEU A 78 -0.23 -7.60 -3.78
N ALA A 79 -0.49 -8.25 -4.91
CA ALA A 79 0.18 -7.93 -6.16
C ALA A 79 -0.37 -6.60 -6.71
N ILE A 80 0.54 -5.73 -7.14
CA ILE A 80 0.22 -4.52 -7.90
C ILE A 80 0.64 -4.81 -9.32
N GLU A 81 -0.33 -5.06 -10.18
CA GLU A 81 -0.08 -5.54 -11.55
C GLU A 81 0.30 -4.44 -12.51
N GLY A 82 0.05 -3.20 -12.16
CA GLY A 82 0.47 -2.07 -12.97
C GLY A 82 0.09 -0.77 -12.31
N LEU A 83 1.06 0.07 -12.08
CA LEU A 83 0.86 1.40 -11.52
C LEU A 83 1.43 2.40 -12.51
N LYS A 84 0.61 3.30 -13.01
CA LYS A 84 1.06 4.32 -13.97
C LYS A 84 1.48 5.60 -13.26
N SER A 85 2.18 6.46 -13.97
CA SER A 85 2.50 7.79 -13.45
C SER A 85 1.20 8.53 -13.08
N THR A 86 1.24 9.33 -12.05
CA THR A 86 0.11 10.03 -11.39
C THR A 86 -0.72 9.15 -10.46
N SER A 87 -0.46 7.86 -10.39
CA SER A 87 -1.17 7.00 -9.43
C SER A 87 -0.54 7.09 -8.04
N THR A 88 -1.38 7.01 -7.03
CA THR A 88 -0.96 6.99 -5.62
C THR A 88 -1.56 5.77 -4.94
N ILE A 89 -0.74 5.05 -4.18
CA ILE A 89 -1.22 3.95 -3.34
C ILE A 89 -1.56 4.52 -1.97
N ARG A 90 -2.81 4.36 -1.56
CA ARG A 90 -3.30 4.79 -0.24
C ARG A 90 -3.51 3.58 0.63
N ILE A 91 -3.17 3.69 1.89
CA ILE A 91 -3.27 2.60 2.86
C ILE A 91 -3.96 3.06 4.13
N LYS A 92 -4.53 2.10 4.86
CA LYS A 92 -5.18 2.37 6.14
C LYS A 92 -5.12 1.11 7.00
N ALA A 93 -4.83 1.28 8.29
CA ALA A 93 -4.99 0.23 9.30
C ALA A 93 -6.06 0.68 10.30
N ASP A 94 -6.66 -0.26 11.03
CA ASP A 94 -7.73 0.06 11.97
C ASP A 94 -7.23 0.69 13.27
N ALA A 95 -5.91 0.70 13.48
CA ALA A 95 -5.28 1.32 14.65
C ALA A 95 -3.86 1.74 14.29
N GLY A 96 -3.26 2.59 15.12
CA GLY A 96 -1.89 3.03 14.90
C GLY A 96 -0.86 1.98 15.26
N SER A 97 0.23 1.92 14.50
CA SER A 97 1.41 1.11 14.77
C SER A 97 1.14 -0.39 14.89
N VAL A 98 0.17 -0.91 14.12
CA VAL A 98 -0.19 -2.34 14.18
C VAL A 98 0.15 -3.09 12.90
N ILE A 99 0.04 -2.44 11.74
CA ILE A 99 0.28 -3.08 10.44
C ILE A 99 1.33 -2.30 9.67
N SER A 100 2.32 -3.01 9.14
CA SER A 100 3.32 -2.43 8.25
C SER A 100 2.99 -2.76 6.80
N PHE A 101 3.29 -1.81 5.91
CA PHE A 101 3.10 -1.94 4.47
C PHE A 101 4.43 -1.67 3.80
N VAL A 102 4.92 -2.64 3.03
CA VAL A 102 6.19 -2.52 2.31
C VAL A 102 5.94 -2.81 0.84
N LEU A 103 6.20 -1.82 0.00
CA LEU A 103 6.09 -1.98 -1.46
C LEU A 103 7.44 -2.37 -2.02
N MET A 104 7.49 -3.53 -2.65
CA MET A 104 8.65 -4.01 -3.40
C MET A 104 8.26 -4.14 -4.85
N GLY A 105 9.08 -3.66 -5.75
CA GLY A 105 8.68 -3.71 -7.14
C GLY A 105 9.77 -3.36 -8.14
N LEU A 106 9.39 -3.50 -9.39
CA LEU A 106 10.21 -3.14 -10.54
C LEU A 106 9.70 -1.81 -11.08
N HIS A 107 10.57 -0.81 -11.06
CA HIS A 107 10.26 0.51 -11.62
C HIS A 107 10.81 0.58 -13.05
N ILE A 108 9.93 0.80 -13.99
CA ILE A 108 10.26 0.88 -15.42
C ILE A 108 10.16 2.34 -15.84
N THR A 109 11.28 2.89 -16.25
CA THR A 109 11.36 4.31 -16.66
C THR A 109 11.39 4.46 -18.17
#